data_e57b3ddcbe4d20770c18d37219b9bd98
#
_entry.id   e57b3ddcbe4d20770c18d37219b9bd98
#
_cell.length_a   1.000
_cell.length_b   1.000
_cell.length_c   1.000
_cell.angle_alpha   90.00
_cell.angle_beta   90.00
_cell.angle_gamma   90.00
#
_symmetry.space_group_name_H-M   'P 1'
#
loop_
_entity.id
_entity.type
_entity.pdbx_description
1 polymer ?
#
loop_
_entity_poly.entity_id
_entity_poly.type
_entity_poly.pdbx_seq_one_letter_code
_entity_poly.pdbx_strand_id
1 'polypeptide(L)'
;NKYDLDFGPGMAVEMDHNTYSLGATVSQPIYAGGQIYNNYKAAQIQGQIASEAEDLTTDNIVYAADLNYWSAAARKGMYDVMCQYVDIVQELANVLTTRFNDGQISKTDLLQVQSRLKEAELNKSAAYKDYQIALQNLNVLMGVPPMTPVEIADAITTVQPLPMHIGEEAALQNRPDFTISRLNVEYQKRQINLSKAKYNPTLAIGFQGTWGTPML
;
A
#
# COMPACT_ATOMS: atom_id res chain seq x y z
N ASN A 1 -17.73 53.62 -32.55
CA ASN A 1 -17.21 54.95 -32.29
C ASN A 1 -15.93 55.08 -33.05
N LYS A 2 -15.90 56.00 -34.04
CA LYS A 2 -14.72 56.36 -34.83
C LYS A 2 -14.09 57.57 -34.14
N TYR A 3 -12.80 57.56 -33.98
CA TYR A 3 -12.03 58.71 -33.56
C TYR A 3 -11.33 59.30 -34.78
N ASP A 4 -11.62 60.56 -35.06
CA ASP A 4 -10.88 61.34 -36.04
C ASP A 4 -9.68 61.97 -35.35
N LEU A 5 -8.47 61.52 -35.70
CA LEU A 5 -7.23 62.21 -35.35
C LEU A 5 -6.96 63.23 -36.42
N ASP A 6 -7.24 64.52 -36.13
CA ASP A 6 -6.99 65.61 -36.99
C ASP A 6 -5.56 66.13 -36.84
N PHE A 7 -4.71 65.89 -37.83
CA PHE A 7 -3.31 66.37 -37.90
C PHE A 7 -3.14 67.65 -38.72
N GLY A 8 -4.26 68.37 -39.00
CA GLY A 8 -4.28 69.60 -39.80
C GLY A 8 -5.05 69.49 -41.11
N PRO A 9 -5.21 70.60 -41.87
CA PRO A 9 -6.11 70.62 -43.02
C PRO A 9 -5.70 69.58 -44.09
N GLY A 10 -6.51 68.53 -44.22
CA GLY A 10 -6.34 67.49 -45.22
C GLY A 10 -5.72 66.18 -44.77
N MET A 11 -5.44 65.97 -43.47
CA MET A 11 -4.81 64.79 -42.93
C MET A 11 -5.64 64.16 -41.78
N ALA A 12 -6.93 63.90 -42.00
CA ALA A 12 -7.74 63.12 -41.07
C ALA A 12 -7.56 61.60 -41.36
N VAL A 13 -7.10 60.84 -40.41
CA VAL A 13 -7.02 59.37 -40.48
C VAL A 13 -8.14 58.80 -39.63
N GLU A 14 -9.07 58.13 -40.30
CA GLU A 14 -10.18 57.47 -39.65
C GLU A 14 -9.69 56.13 -39.06
N MET A 15 -9.60 56.02 -37.73
CA MET A 15 -9.22 54.78 -37.03
C MET A 15 -10.43 54.03 -36.56
N ASP A 16 -10.53 52.78 -36.92
CA ASP A 16 -11.58 51.88 -36.41
C ASP A 16 -11.24 51.43 -35.02
N HIS A 17 -12.14 51.65 -34.05
CA HIS A 17 -11.93 51.40 -32.62
C HIS A 17 -12.02 49.92 -32.22
N ASN A 18 -12.57 49.07 -33.10
CA ASN A 18 -12.73 47.64 -32.84
C ASN A 18 -11.94 46.85 -33.89
N THR A 19 -10.77 46.38 -33.49
CA THR A 19 -9.96 45.42 -34.26
C THR A 19 -10.27 44.00 -33.75
N TYR A 20 -10.77 43.15 -34.63
CA TYR A 20 -11.00 41.73 -34.36
C TYR A 20 -9.95 40.91 -35.11
N SER A 21 -9.28 40.02 -34.40
CA SER A 21 -8.38 39.04 -35.04
C SER A 21 -8.69 37.63 -34.55
N LEU A 22 -8.82 36.71 -35.49
CA LEU A 22 -8.93 35.27 -35.24
C LEU A 22 -7.68 34.60 -35.81
N GLY A 23 -6.93 33.87 -34.94
CA GLY A 23 -5.73 33.14 -35.33
C GLY A 23 -5.89 31.66 -35.07
N ALA A 24 -5.49 30.82 -36.01
CA ALA A 24 -5.32 29.38 -35.83
C ALA A 24 -3.87 29.02 -36.11
N THR A 25 -3.24 28.33 -35.16
CA THR A 25 -1.84 27.87 -35.28
C THR A 25 -1.81 26.35 -35.08
N VAL A 26 -1.24 25.62 -36.02
CA VAL A 26 -0.95 24.20 -35.92
C VAL A 26 0.56 24.02 -36.02
N SER A 27 1.16 23.38 -35.02
CA SER A 27 2.59 23.10 -35.00
C SER A 27 2.82 21.62 -34.71
N GLN A 28 3.58 20.93 -35.55
CA GLN A 28 3.95 19.53 -35.41
C GLN A 28 5.46 19.39 -35.36
N PRO A 29 6.05 18.96 -34.22
CA PRO A 29 7.47 18.62 -34.19
C PRO A 29 7.71 17.32 -34.96
N ILE A 30 8.61 17.35 -35.95
CA ILE A 30 9.04 16.19 -36.74
C ILE A 30 10.22 15.51 -36.07
N TYR A 31 11.14 16.29 -35.56
CA TYR A 31 12.31 15.83 -34.84
C TYR A 31 12.60 16.71 -33.65
N ALA A 32 12.70 16.11 -32.47
CA ALA A 32 12.96 16.82 -31.21
C ALA A 32 14.20 16.26 -30.52
N GLY A 33 15.31 16.10 -31.26
CA GLY A 33 16.59 15.64 -30.69
C GLY A 33 16.56 14.25 -30.05
N GLY A 34 15.54 13.43 -30.33
CA GLY A 34 15.31 12.15 -29.67
C GLY A 34 14.46 12.21 -28.39
N GLN A 35 13.94 13.39 -28.00
CA GLN A 35 13.12 13.55 -26.80
C GLN A 35 11.83 12.72 -26.87
N ILE A 36 11.10 12.73 -28.00
CA ILE A 36 9.85 12.01 -28.16
C ILE A 36 10.05 10.51 -27.94
N TYR A 37 11.09 9.94 -28.56
CA TYR A 37 11.41 8.51 -28.43
C TYR A 37 11.81 8.15 -26.98
N ASN A 38 12.70 8.92 -26.36
CA ASN A 38 13.15 8.63 -25.00
C ASN A 38 12.04 8.87 -23.97
N ASN A 39 11.14 9.84 -24.16
CA ASN A 39 9.96 10.03 -23.32
C ASN A 39 9.01 8.83 -23.44
N TYR A 40 8.74 8.36 -24.66
CA TYR A 40 7.92 7.16 -24.88
C TYR A 40 8.52 5.92 -24.18
N LYS A 41 9.84 5.71 -24.32
CA LYS A 41 10.53 4.58 -23.67
C LYS A 41 10.56 4.75 -22.13
N ALA A 42 10.74 5.96 -21.62
CA ALA A 42 10.67 6.22 -20.19
C ALA A 42 9.26 5.93 -19.63
N ALA A 43 8.21 6.35 -20.33
CA ALA A 43 6.83 6.07 -19.96
C ALA A 43 6.52 4.55 -20.01
N GLN A 44 7.05 3.83 -20.99
CA GLN A 44 6.90 2.37 -21.08
C GLN A 44 7.56 1.67 -19.88
N ILE A 45 8.77 2.09 -19.49
CA ILE A 45 9.46 1.56 -18.30
C ILE A 45 8.68 1.89 -17.01
N GLN A 46 8.11 3.08 -16.90
CA GLN A 46 7.26 3.43 -15.76
C GLN A 46 6.01 2.53 -15.67
N GLY A 47 5.40 2.20 -16.80
CA GLY A 47 4.30 1.23 -16.84
C GLY A 47 4.71 -0.14 -16.31
N GLN A 48 5.90 -0.62 -16.69
CA GLN A 48 6.45 -1.88 -16.16
C GLN A 48 6.73 -1.80 -14.65
N ILE A 49 7.32 -0.70 -14.18
CA ILE A 49 7.55 -0.47 -12.74
C ILE A 49 6.22 -0.50 -11.97
N ALA A 50 5.18 0.11 -12.51
CA ALA A 50 3.86 0.11 -11.88
C ALA A 50 3.25 -1.30 -11.79
N SER A 51 3.41 -2.12 -12.84
CA SER A 51 2.97 -3.53 -12.83
C SER A 51 3.72 -4.36 -11.78
N GLU A 52 5.05 -4.25 -11.73
CA GLU A 52 5.86 -4.97 -10.73
C GLU A 52 5.57 -4.48 -9.29
N ALA A 53 5.20 -3.19 -9.13
CA ALA A 53 4.79 -2.65 -7.84
C ALA A 53 3.41 -3.19 -7.40
N GLU A 54 2.50 -3.48 -8.32
CA GLU A 54 1.25 -4.18 -8.06
C GLU A 54 1.51 -5.60 -7.58
N ASP A 55 2.39 -6.35 -8.26
CA ASP A 55 2.78 -7.70 -7.86
C ASP A 55 3.44 -7.70 -6.47
N LEU A 56 4.37 -6.78 -6.20
CA LEU A 56 4.99 -6.62 -4.89
C LEU A 56 3.96 -6.31 -3.80
N THR A 57 2.97 -5.48 -4.11
CA THR A 57 1.90 -5.14 -3.16
C THR A 57 1.04 -6.36 -2.87
N THR A 58 0.70 -7.14 -3.89
CA THR A 58 -0.04 -8.39 -3.76
C THR A 58 0.70 -9.39 -2.88
N ASP A 59 1.99 -9.62 -3.13
CA ASP A 59 2.83 -10.49 -2.31
C ASP A 59 2.87 -10.05 -0.85
N ASN A 60 3.00 -8.75 -0.60
CA ASN A 60 3.00 -8.19 0.75
C ASN A 60 1.65 -8.40 1.47
N ILE A 61 0.53 -8.26 0.76
CA ILE A 61 -0.81 -8.50 1.31
C ILE A 61 -0.99 -9.99 1.65
N VAL A 62 -0.58 -10.90 0.76
CA VAL A 62 -0.63 -12.35 1.00
C VAL A 62 0.21 -12.71 2.21
N TYR A 63 1.45 -12.22 2.27
CA TYR A 63 2.32 -12.46 3.43
C TYR A 63 1.72 -11.93 4.74
N ALA A 64 1.15 -10.72 4.71
CA ALA A 64 0.49 -10.14 5.88
C ALA A 64 -0.75 -10.96 6.29
N ALA A 65 -1.51 -11.48 5.32
CA ALA A 65 -2.66 -12.34 5.59
C ALA A 65 -2.24 -13.64 6.29
N ASP A 66 -1.23 -14.31 5.76
CA ASP A 66 -0.68 -15.53 6.35
C ASP A 66 -0.17 -15.29 7.77
N LEU A 67 0.61 -14.21 7.97
CA LEU A 67 1.14 -13.85 9.29
C LEU A 67 0.03 -13.60 10.31
N ASN A 68 -1.01 -12.85 9.94
CA ASN A 68 -2.14 -12.55 10.82
C ASN A 68 -2.99 -13.80 11.09
N TYR A 69 -3.20 -14.66 10.07
CA TYR A 69 -3.92 -15.91 10.24
C TYR A 69 -3.22 -16.83 11.25
N TRP A 70 -1.93 -17.08 11.06
CA TRP A 70 -1.17 -17.96 11.96
C TRP A 70 -0.98 -17.35 13.35
N SER A 71 -0.90 -16.02 13.45
CA SER A 71 -0.95 -15.32 14.74
C SER A 71 -2.27 -15.56 15.47
N ALA A 72 -3.39 -15.47 14.76
CA ALA A 72 -4.71 -15.75 15.36
C ALA A 72 -4.87 -17.22 15.77
N ALA A 73 -4.37 -18.16 14.97
CA ALA A 73 -4.34 -19.58 15.30
C ALA A 73 -3.49 -19.87 16.56
N ALA A 74 -2.31 -19.25 16.69
CA ALA A 74 -1.47 -19.38 17.86
C ALA A 74 -2.15 -18.85 19.14
N ARG A 75 -2.83 -17.69 19.04
CA ARG A 75 -3.56 -17.10 20.18
C ARG A 75 -4.80 -17.91 20.56
N LYS A 76 -5.48 -18.52 19.59
CA LYS A 76 -6.54 -19.48 19.85
C LYS A 76 -6.02 -20.67 20.67
N GLY A 77 -4.92 -21.28 20.22
CA GLY A 77 -4.27 -22.38 20.95
C GLY A 77 -3.86 -21.99 22.38
N MET A 78 -3.33 -20.79 22.57
CA MET A 78 -3.00 -20.28 23.91
C MET A 78 -4.23 -20.11 24.79
N TYR A 79 -5.33 -19.59 24.25
CA TYR A 79 -6.61 -19.48 24.95
C TYR A 79 -7.14 -20.86 25.36
N ASP A 80 -7.09 -21.85 24.46
CA ASP A 80 -7.54 -23.21 24.73
C ASP A 80 -6.72 -23.88 25.86
N VAL A 81 -5.40 -23.66 25.87
CA VAL A 81 -4.51 -24.10 26.97
C VAL A 81 -4.87 -23.42 28.28
N MET A 82 -5.15 -22.10 28.26
CA MET A 82 -5.56 -21.38 29.48
C MET A 82 -6.93 -21.85 29.99
N CYS A 83 -7.85 -22.25 29.12
CA CYS A 83 -9.10 -22.89 29.54
C CYS A 83 -8.85 -24.18 30.30
N GLN A 84 -8.05 -25.08 29.72
CA GLN A 84 -7.68 -26.35 30.39
C GLN A 84 -6.94 -26.12 31.71
N TYR A 85 -6.08 -25.12 31.77
CA TYR A 85 -5.36 -24.77 33.00
C TYR A 85 -6.32 -24.30 34.09
N VAL A 86 -7.29 -23.46 33.77
CA VAL A 86 -8.34 -23.04 34.74
C VAL A 86 -9.11 -24.23 35.26
N ASP A 87 -9.51 -25.17 34.37
CA ASP A 87 -10.28 -26.36 34.77
C ASP A 87 -9.47 -27.21 35.74
N ILE A 88 -8.18 -27.43 35.51
CA ILE A 88 -7.28 -28.20 36.41
C ILE A 88 -7.15 -27.52 37.79
N VAL A 89 -6.91 -26.17 37.79
CA VAL A 89 -6.75 -25.43 39.04
C VAL A 89 -8.07 -25.36 39.81
N GLN A 90 -9.20 -25.27 39.12
CA GLN A 90 -10.54 -25.32 39.74
C GLN A 90 -10.81 -26.68 40.41
N GLU A 91 -10.44 -27.78 39.76
CA GLU A 91 -10.56 -29.12 40.34
C GLU A 91 -9.70 -29.25 41.60
N LEU A 92 -8.45 -28.77 41.56
CA LEU A 92 -7.57 -28.74 42.70
C LEU A 92 -8.14 -27.88 43.85
N ALA A 93 -8.72 -26.73 43.56
CA ALA A 93 -9.38 -25.89 44.55
C ALA A 93 -10.57 -26.58 45.20
N ASN A 94 -11.36 -27.35 44.44
CA ASN A 94 -12.47 -28.13 44.96
C ASN A 94 -11.99 -29.22 45.94
N VAL A 95 -10.95 -30.00 45.55
CA VAL A 95 -10.33 -31.01 46.39
C VAL A 95 -9.81 -30.42 47.70
N LEU A 96 -9.08 -29.32 47.64
CA LEU A 96 -8.55 -28.65 48.81
C LEU A 96 -9.63 -28.04 49.71
N THR A 97 -10.74 -27.55 49.09
CA THR A 97 -11.88 -27.08 49.88
C THR A 97 -12.51 -28.19 50.69
N THR A 98 -12.64 -29.40 50.12
CA THR A 98 -13.16 -30.59 50.82
C THR A 98 -12.20 -30.96 51.98
N ARG A 99 -10.90 -31.04 51.72
CA ARG A 99 -9.89 -31.35 52.76
C ARG A 99 -9.85 -30.31 53.89
N PHE A 100 -10.09 -29.05 53.59
CA PHE A 100 -10.15 -27.99 54.59
C PHE A 100 -11.38 -28.20 55.49
N ASN A 101 -12.54 -28.54 54.91
CA ASN A 101 -13.77 -28.83 55.64
C ASN A 101 -13.63 -30.05 56.53
N ASP A 102 -12.81 -31.02 56.14
CA ASP A 102 -12.47 -32.21 56.90
C ASP A 102 -11.36 -31.94 57.93
N GLY A 103 -10.84 -30.71 58.08
CA GLY A 103 -9.81 -30.33 59.01
C GLY A 103 -8.40 -30.82 58.66
N GLN A 104 -8.17 -31.26 57.41
CA GLN A 104 -6.92 -31.89 56.98
C GLN A 104 -5.85 -30.88 56.50
N ILE A 105 -6.22 -29.66 56.17
CA ILE A 105 -5.31 -28.61 55.70
C ILE A 105 -5.60 -27.28 56.40
N SER A 106 -4.61 -26.37 56.31
CA SER A 106 -4.72 -25.03 56.88
C SER A 106 -5.57 -24.09 56.00
N LYS A 107 -6.16 -23.04 56.62
CA LYS A 107 -6.84 -21.98 55.87
C LYS A 107 -5.88 -21.25 54.93
N THR A 108 -4.60 -21.15 55.28
CA THR A 108 -3.58 -20.51 54.42
C THR A 108 -3.40 -21.26 53.11
N ASP A 109 -3.37 -22.61 53.16
CA ASP A 109 -3.22 -23.46 51.98
C ASP A 109 -4.44 -23.30 51.04
N LEU A 110 -5.65 -23.27 51.62
CA LEU A 110 -6.86 -23.03 50.86
C LEU A 110 -6.87 -21.66 50.17
N LEU A 111 -6.53 -20.58 50.90
CA LEU A 111 -6.44 -19.24 50.33
C LEU A 111 -5.40 -19.11 49.24
N GLN A 112 -4.27 -19.84 49.36
CA GLN A 112 -3.22 -19.85 48.34
C GLN A 112 -3.73 -20.45 47.02
N VAL A 113 -4.49 -21.55 47.07
CA VAL A 113 -5.05 -22.14 45.85
C VAL A 113 -6.16 -21.31 45.25
N GLN A 114 -7.00 -20.70 46.11
CA GLN A 114 -8.01 -19.76 45.62
C GLN A 114 -7.37 -18.54 44.91
N SER A 115 -6.28 -18.02 45.42
CA SER A 115 -5.50 -16.97 44.78
C SER A 115 -4.96 -17.40 43.40
N ARG A 116 -4.39 -18.64 43.33
CA ARG A 116 -3.92 -19.20 42.04
C ARG A 116 -5.05 -19.40 41.03
N LEU A 117 -6.25 -19.79 41.49
CA LEU A 117 -7.41 -19.90 40.62
C LEU A 117 -7.78 -18.53 40.03
N LYS A 118 -7.82 -17.48 40.86
CA LYS A 118 -8.10 -16.13 40.38
C LYS A 118 -7.05 -15.61 39.39
N GLU A 119 -5.80 -15.92 39.60
CA GLU A 119 -4.71 -15.64 38.65
C GLU A 119 -4.89 -16.39 37.33
N ALA A 120 -5.26 -17.67 37.38
CA ALA A 120 -5.52 -18.48 36.19
C ALA A 120 -6.73 -17.94 35.39
N GLU A 121 -7.82 -17.54 36.06
CA GLU A 121 -8.98 -16.89 35.44
C GLU A 121 -8.61 -15.55 34.77
N LEU A 122 -7.78 -14.75 35.40
CA LEU A 122 -7.26 -13.50 34.83
C LEU A 122 -6.45 -13.75 33.57
N ASN A 123 -5.53 -14.73 33.62
CA ASN A 123 -4.69 -15.10 32.47
C ASN A 123 -5.54 -15.66 31.31
N LYS A 124 -6.58 -16.46 31.58
CA LYS A 124 -7.57 -16.90 30.59
C LYS A 124 -8.26 -15.71 29.93
N SER A 125 -8.71 -14.72 30.75
CA SER A 125 -9.38 -13.53 30.22
C SER A 125 -8.44 -12.69 29.35
N ALA A 126 -7.16 -12.58 29.73
CA ALA A 126 -6.14 -11.89 28.93
C ALA A 126 -5.89 -12.62 27.59
N ALA A 127 -5.75 -13.94 27.62
CA ALA A 127 -5.56 -14.76 26.42
C ALA A 127 -6.78 -14.66 25.46
N TYR A 128 -7.99 -14.66 26.01
CA TYR A 128 -9.21 -14.45 25.21
C TYR A 128 -9.24 -13.10 24.52
N LYS A 129 -8.91 -12.03 25.26
CA LYS A 129 -8.80 -10.68 24.70
C LYS A 129 -7.77 -10.63 23.56
N ASP A 130 -6.60 -11.23 23.76
CA ASP A 130 -5.55 -11.26 22.74
C ASP A 130 -5.96 -12.05 21.49
N TYR A 131 -6.72 -13.13 21.66
CA TYR A 131 -7.31 -13.87 20.54
C TYR A 131 -8.32 -13.00 19.79
N GLN A 132 -9.22 -12.30 20.48
CA GLN A 132 -10.19 -11.40 19.86
C GLN A 132 -9.53 -10.27 19.08
N ILE A 133 -8.46 -9.67 19.60
CA ILE A 133 -7.69 -8.65 18.89
C ILE A 133 -7.07 -9.22 17.61
N ALA A 134 -6.53 -10.43 17.66
CA ALA A 134 -5.94 -11.08 16.48
C ALA A 134 -7.00 -11.36 15.40
N LEU A 135 -8.21 -11.79 15.78
CA LEU A 135 -9.32 -11.93 14.84
C LEU A 135 -9.75 -10.61 14.22
N GLN A 136 -9.82 -9.55 15.01
CA GLN A 136 -10.15 -8.22 14.50
C GLN A 136 -9.11 -7.72 13.48
N ASN A 137 -7.82 -7.93 13.76
CA ASN A 137 -6.75 -7.57 12.84
C ASN A 137 -6.85 -8.37 11.52
N LEU A 138 -7.18 -9.63 11.59
CA LEU A 138 -7.42 -10.47 10.41
C LEU A 138 -8.63 -9.96 9.61
N ASN A 139 -9.74 -9.62 10.27
CA ASN A 139 -10.93 -9.07 9.64
C ASN A 139 -10.64 -7.75 8.91
N VAL A 140 -9.90 -6.84 9.55
CA VAL A 140 -9.49 -5.56 8.93
C VAL A 140 -8.68 -5.82 7.66
N LEU A 141 -7.75 -6.77 7.69
CA LEU A 141 -6.94 -7.12 6.52
C LEU A 141 -7.78 -7.72 5.39
N MET A 142 -8.81 -8.50 5.71
CA MET A 142 -9.77 -9.03 4.73
C MET A 142 -10.76 -7.98 4.21
N GLY A 143 -10.73 -6.75 4.74
CA GLY A 143 -11.65 -5.68 4.35
C GLY A 143 -13.08 -5.85 4.88
N VAL A 144 -13.29 -6.72 5.89
CA VAL A 144 -14.59 -6.90 6.55
C VAL A 144 -14.65 -6.15 7.89
N PRO A 145 -15.85 -5.84 8.41
CA PRO A 145 -15.98 -5.18 9.71
C PRO A 145 -15.23 -5.94 10.81
N PRO A 146 -14.50 -5.26 11.73
CA PRO A 146 -13.64 -5.91 12.74
C PRO A 146 -14.39 -6.91 13.63
N MET A 147 -15.68 -6.66 13.90
CA MET A 147 -16.52 -7.50 14.75
C MET A 147 -17.21 -8.66 14.01
N THR A 148 -16.88 -8.88 12.75
CA THR A 148 -17.43 -10.03 12.00
C THR A 148 -16.96 -11.33 12.65
N PRO A 149 -17.88 -12.25 12.99
CA PRO A 149 -17.49 -13.53 13.58
C PRO A 149 -16.74 -14.36 12.54
N VAL A 150 -15.50 -14.69 12.87
CA VAL A 150 -14.64 -15.57 12.07
C VAL A 150 -14.11 -16.66 12.98
N GLU A 151 -14.10 -17.89 12.49
CA GLU A 151 -13.57 -19.06 13.20
C GLU A 151 -12.29 -19.53 12.52
N ILE A 152 -11.25 -19.73 13.32
CA ILE A 152 -9.98 -20.30 12.85
C ILE A 152 -10.12 -21.82 12.87
N ALA A 153 -10.00 -22.45 11.71
CA ALA A 153 -10.14 -23.89 11.55
C ALA A 153 -8.86 -24.67 11.91
N ASP A 154 -7.69 -24.09 11.61
CA ASP A 154 -6.41 -24.78 11.77
C ASP A 154 -5.85 -24.66 13.18
N ALA A 155 -5.27 -25.78 13.66
CA ALA A 155 -4.47 -25.79 14.88
C ALA A 155 -2.96 -25.90 14.50
N ILE A 156 -2.11 -25.18 15.23
CA ILE A 156 -0.65 -25.29 15.04
C ILE A 156 -0.18 -26.57 15.74
N THR A 157 -0.39 -27.70 15.10
CA THR A 157 -0.04 -29.02 15.65
C THR A 157 1.16 -29.67 14.97
N THR A 158 1.53 -29.20 13.77
CA THR A 158 2.58 -29.78 12.95
C THR A 158 3.58 -28.73 12.51
N VAL A 159 4.87 -29.03 12.70
CA VAL A 159 5.95 -28.23 12.12
C VAL A 159 5.98 -28.52 10.62
N GLN A 160 5.71 -27.51 9.80
CA GLN A 160 5.86 -27.61 8.35
C GLN A 160 7.36 -27.78 8.01
N PRO A 161 7.70 -28.70 7.08
CA PRO A 161 9.06 -28.81 6.61
C PRO A 161 9.49 -27.49 5.97
N LEU A 162 10.72 -27.05 6.24
CA LEU A 162 11.27 -25.88 5.60
C LEU A 162 11.27 -26.09 4.08
N PRO A 163 10.90 -25.09 3.30
CA PRO A 163 10.93 -25.17 1.84
C PRO A 163 12.35 -25.48 1.36
N MET A 164 12.47 -26.23 0.27
CA MET A 164 13.75 -26.54 -0.34
C MET A 164 14.50 -25.23 -0.66
N HIS A 165 15.80 -25.20 -0.37
CA HIS A 165 16.64 -24.03 -0.65
C HIS A 165 16.57 -23.70 -2.16
N ILE A 166 15.98 -22.57 -2.49
CA ILE A 166 15.97 -22.01 -3.84
C ILE A 166 17.28 -21.26 -4.02
N GLY A 167 18.03 -21.57 -5.09
CA GLY A 167 19.30 -20.90 -5.38
C GLY A 167 19.11 -19.37 -5.45
N GLU A 168 20.13 -18.62 -5.03
CA GLU A 168 20.09 -17.15 -4.96
C GLU A 168 19.68 -16.51 -6.30
N GLU A 169 20.19 -17.03 -7.41
CA GLU A 169 19.91 -16.51 -8.75
C GLU A 169 18.43 -16.68 -9.13
N ALA A 170 17.81 -17.82 -8.82
CA ALA A 170 16.38 -18.05 -9.05
C ALA A 170 15.52 -17.19 -8.13
N ALA A 171 15.95 -16.93 -6.90
CA ALA A 171 15.27 -16.03 -5.97
C ALA A 171 15.29 -14.59 -6.50
N LEU A 172 16.42 -14.09 -6.99
CA LEU A 172 16.55 -12.75 -7.54
C LEU A 172 15.70 -12.54 -8.80
N GLN A 173 15.55 -13.56 -9.65
CA GLN A 173 14.73 -13.46 -10.86
C GLN A 173 13.22 -13.35 -10.57
N ASN A 174 12.76 -13.92 -9.47
CA ASN A 174 11.35 -13.95 -9.11
C ASN A 174 10.94 -12.85 -8.10
N ARG A 175 11.85 -11.93 -7.74
CA ARG A 175 11.58 -10.85 -6.79
C ARG A 175 11.17 -9.56 -7.52
N PRO A 176 9.93 -9.09 -7.34
CA PRO A 176 9.46 -7.85 -7.98
C PRO A 176 10.28 -6.61 -7.57
N ASP A 177 10.72 -6.52 -6.30
CA ASP A 177 11.53 -5.41 -5.79
C ASP A 177 12.89 -5.29 -6.48
N PHE A 178 13.53 -6.43 -6.82
CA PHE A 178 14.75 -6.46 -7.59
C PHE A 178 14.50 -6.02 -9.04
N THR A 179 13.42 -6.50 -9.67
CA THR A 179 13.03 -6.10 -11.02
C THR A 179 12.73 -4.59 -11.09
N ILE A 180 12.02 -4.04 -10.11
CA ILE A 180 11.76 -2.59 -9.97
C ILE A 180 13.08 -1.82 -9.91
N SER A 181 14.04 -2.28 -9.10
CA SER A 181 15.35 -1.63 -8.96
C SER A 181 16.12 -1.61 -10.28
N ARG A 182 16.10 -2.72 -11.05
CA ARG A 182 16.69 -2.81 -12.38
C ARG A 182 16.01 -1.88 -13.39
N LEU A 183 14.69 -1.86 -13.42
CA LEU A 183 13.91 -0.96 -14.28
C LEU A 183 14.16 0.52 -13.94
N ASN A 184 14.32 0.85 -12.67
CA ASN A 184 14.68 2.21 -12.26
C ASN A 184 16.05 2.64 -12.83
N VAL A 185 17.04 1.75 -12.87
CA VAL A 185 18.34 2.04 -13.52
C VAL A 185 18.13 2.30 -15.02
N GLU A 186 17.29 1.51 -15.70
CA GLU A 186 16.98 1.74 -17.12
C GLU A 186 16.24 3.07 -17.34
N TYR A 187 15.29 3.39 -16.47
CA TYR A 187 14.58 4.66 -16.49
C TYR A 187 15.56 5.85 -16.35
N GLN A 188 16.49 5.78 -15.41
CA GLN A 188 17.50 6.82 -15.25
C GLN A 188 18.42 6.97 -16.48
N LYS A 189 18.76 5.88 -17.15
CA LYS A 189 19.49 5.94 -18.44
C LYS A 189 18.70 6.71 -19.51
N ARG A 190 17.36 6.53 -19.55
CA ARG A 190 16.49 7.32 -20.45
C ARG A 190 16.47 8.80 -20.08
N GLN A 191 16.45 9.13 -18.79
CA GLN A 191 16.51 10.51 -18.32
C GLN A 191 17.83 11.20 -18.70
N ILE A 192 18.97 10.48 -18.64
CA ILE A 192 20.26 10.97 -19.13
C ILE A 192 20.17 11.26 -20.64
N ASN A 193 19.57 10.36 -21.42
CA ASN A 193 19.41 10.56 -22.86
C ASN A 193 18.48 11.76 -23.17
N LEU A 194 17.42 11.96 -22.38
CA LEU A 194 16.55 13.13 -22.47
C LEU A 194 17.30 14.43 -22.19
N SER A 195 18.19 14.42 -21.21
CA SER A 195 19.05 15.57 -20.92
C SER A 195 20.02 15.87 -22.05
N LYS A 196 20.62 14.83 -22.67
CA LYS A 196 21.47 14.97 -23.85
C LYS A 196 20.70 15.45 -25.09
N ALA A 197 19.45 15.05 -25.24
CA ALA A 197 18.60 15.44 -26.36
C ALA A 197 18.37 16.96 -26.45
N LYS A 198 18.51 17.70 -25.34
CA LYS A 198 18.41 19.16 -25.31
C LYS A 198 19.52 19.87 -26.09
N TYR A 199 20.64 19.20 -26.34
CA TYR A 199 21.74 19.72 -27.14
C TYR A 199 21.60 19.41 -28.63
N ASN A 200 20.60 18.60 -29.01
CA ASN A 200 20.35 18.25 -30.41
C ASN A 200 19.39 19.27 -31.06
N PRO A 201 19.49 19.48 -32.39
CA PRO A 201 18.57 20.36 -33.11
C PRO A 201 17.12 19.81 -33.05
N THR A 202 16.15 20.73 -33.09
CA THR A 202 14.72 20.42 -33.19
C THR A 202 14.19 20.91 -34.52
N LEU A 203 13.33 20.10 -35.18
CA LEU A 203 12.65 20.43 -36.43
C LEU A 203 11.14 20.34 -36.18
N ALA A 204 10.44 21.43 -36.50
CA ALA A 204 8.99 21.46 -36.45
C ALA A 204 8.44 22.07 -37.75
N ILE A 205 7.29 21.63 -38.22
CA ILE A 205 6.51 22.28 -39.27
C ILE A 205 5.31 22.95 -38.57
N GLY A 206 5.11 24.22 -38.91
CA GLY A 206 3.99 25.01 -38.37
C GLY A 206 3.24 25.69 -39.50
N PHE A 207 1.91 25.74 -39.35
CA PHE A 207 1.01 26.55 -40.19
C PHE A 207 0.29 27.51 -39.27
N GLN A 208 0.34 28.81 -39.62
CA GLN A 208 -0.37 29.85 -38.90
C GLN A 208 -1.23 30.62 -39.87
N GLY A 209 -2.49 30.69 -39.60
CA GLY A 209 -3.46 31.55 -40.31
C GLY A 209 -4.02 32.56 -39.33
N THR A 210 -3.92 33.85 -39.70
CA THR A 210 -4.58 34.94 -38.97
C THR A 210 -5.54 35.64 -39.91
N TRP A 211 -6.73 35.88 -39.43
CA TRP A 211 -7.73 36.70 -40.13
C TRP A 211 -8.21 37.79 -39.19
N GLY A 212 -8.20 38.99 -39.65
CA GLY A 212 -8.61 40.16 -38.86
C GLY A 212 -8.81 41.39 -39.70
N THR A 213 -9.34 42.44 -39.12
CA THR A 213 -9.47 43.74 -39.76
C THR A 213 -8.07 44.32 -39.93
N PRO A 214 -7.65 44.80 -41.15
CA PRO A 214 -6.37 45.40 -41.33
C PRO A 214 -6.24 46.69 -40.46
N MET A 215 -5.16 46.82 -39.75
CA MET A 215 -4.77 48.14 -39.25
C MET A 215 -4.32 48.98 -40.45
N LEU A 216 -5.04 50.03 -40.74
CA LEU A 216 -4.52 51.12 -41.59
C LEU A 216 -3.65 52.03 -40.84
#